data_17fb4f43f25c7dacc4a2a08663968264
#
_entry.id   17fb4f43f25c7dacc4a2a08663968264
#
_cell.length_a   1.000
_cell.length_b   1.000
_cell.length_c   1.000
_cell.angle_alpha   90.00
_cell.angle_beta   90.00
_cell.angle_gamma   90.00
#
_symmetry.space_group_name_H-M   'P 1'
#
loop_
_entity.id
_entity.type
_entity.pdbx_description
1 polymer ?
#
loop_
_entity_poly.entity_id
_entity_poly.type
_entity_poly.pdbx_seq_one_letter_code
_entity_poly.pdbx_strand_id
1 'polypeptide(L)'
;VIAAEKLESAITVIDGFSTDVALPAPVDLLLHEIIGEVAGAEGAAAAFVDALNRHCGGKVPGSVPARARSLLAPAEFPPPEYFAAQPVPLLAEPGTRVLLLPALPPSLCLAPGQSFEDLKFDASGDDGVHRRLVQSHCLEFEMARAATLRGLMGWVEIFTADAHAAVPEITSYGSARSSWSNVFMLLPEATAVERGDRILVRTHADLAGAVPTYRFDVALGRDEELHLGSFAYPEAPPPP
;
A
#
# COMPACT_ATOMS: atom_id res chain seq x y z
N VAL A 1 7.71 1.85 -30.01
CA VAL A 1 8.17 3.12 -29.38
C VAL A 1 9.68 3.24 -29.58
N ILE A 2 10.55 2.34 -29.06
CA ILE A 2 12.02 2.45 -29.09
C ILE A 2 12.54 2.74 -30.50
N ALA A 3 12.16 1.94 -31.49
CA ALA A 3 12.56 2.13 -32.88
C ALA A 3 12.02 3.45 -33.48
N ALA A 4 10.78 3.83 -33.14
CA ALA A 4 10.20 5.09 -33.62
C ALA A 4 10.94 6.33 -33.09
N GLU A 5 11.47 6.25 -31.86
CA GLU A 5 12.24 7.32 -31.22
C GLU A 5 13.75 7.22 -31.46
N LYS A 6 14.20 6.23 -32.24
CA LYS A 6 15.62 5.98 -32.55
C LYS A 6 16.50 5.76 -31.31
N LEU A 7 15.99 5.01 -30.36
CA LEU A 7 16.64 4.75 -29.07
C LEU A 7 17.30 3.37 -28.99
N GLU A 8 17.40 2.62 -30.09
CA GLU A 8 17.92 1.25 -30.11
C GLU A 8 19.38 1.14 -29.66
N SER A 9 20.17 2.21 -29.85
CA SER A 9 21.55 2.26 -29.37
C SER A 9 21.68 2.58 -27.87
N ALA A 10 20.62 3.09 -27.27
CA ALA A 10 20.60 3.52 -25.86
C ALA A 10 19.78 2.59 -24.96
N ILE A 11 18.82 1.85 -25.53
CA ILE A 11 17.88 1.00 -24.77
C ILE A 11 18.01 -0.45 -25.25
N THR A 12 18.32 -1.35 -24.32
CA THR A 12 18.30 -2.80 -24.57
C THR A 12 17.04 -3.38 -23.91
N VAL A 13 16.21 -4.04 -24.70
CA VAL A 13 15.05 -4.79 -24.18
C VAL A 13 15.47 -6.24 -23.99
N ILE A 14 15.23 -6.77 -22.81
CA ILE A 14 15.49 -8.16 -22.46
C ILE A 14 14.14 -8.79 -22.11
N ASP A 15 13.75 -9.84 -22.83
CA ASP A 15 12.53 -10.58 -22.57
C ASP A 15 12.75 -11.61 -21.45
N GLY A 16 11.90 -11.60 -20.45
CA GLY A 16 11.97 -12.51 -19.32
C GLY A 16 11.56 -11.86 -17.99
N PHE A 17 11.45 -12.68 -16.97
CA PHE A 17 11.26 -12.19 -15.60
C PHE A 17 12.56 -11.54 -15.10
N SER A 18 12.44 -10.42 -14.41
CA SER A 18 13.60 -9.69 -13.85
C SER A 18 14.51 -10.57 -12.98
N THR A 19 13.92 -11.55 -12.29
CA THR A 19 14.61 -12.55 -11.46
C THR A 19 15.45 -13.56 -12.25
N ASP A 20 15.17 -13.76 -13.54
CA ASP A 20 15.84 -14.75 -14.40
C ASP A 20 16.88 -14.11 -15.35
N VAL A 21 16.83 -12.78 -15.48
CA VAL A 21 17.70 -12.03 -16.38
C VAL A 21 19.07 -11.79 -15.75
N ALA A 22 20.14 -11.97 -16.51
CA ALA A 22 21.49 -11.53 -16.16
C ALA A 22 21.83 -10.26 -16.93
N LEU A 23 22.27 -9.22 -16.24
CA LEU A 23 22.71 -7.98 -16.86
C LEU A 23 24.24 -8.02 -17.13
N PRO A 24 24.71 -7.39 -18.21
CA PRO A 24 26.13 -7.42 -18.59
C PRO A 24 27.02 -6.59 -17.67
N ALA A 25 26.45 -5.68 -16.90
CA ALA A 25 27.17 -4.79 -15.99
C ALA A 25 26.28 -4.41 -14.78
N PRO A 26 26.88 -4.02 -13.65
CA PRO A 26 26.14 -3.45 -12.54
C PRO A 26 25.34 -2.22 -12.95
N VAL A 27 24.22 -1.98 -12.25
CA VAL A 27 23.35 -0.82 -12.47
C VAL A 27 23.49 0.19 -11.32
N ASP A 28 23.34 1.47 -11.65
CA ASP A 28 23.44 2.59 -10.70
C ASP A 28 22.05 3.10 -10.27
N LEU A 29 21.02 2.82 -11.08
CA LEU A 29 19.65 3.26 -10.86
C LEU A 29 18.68 2.15 -11.21
N LEU A 30 17.68 1.95 -10.34
CA LEU A 30 16.51 1.12 -10.60
C LEU A 30 15.30 2.01 -10.84
N LEU A 31 14.62 1.76 -11.94
CA LEU A 31 13.32 2.39 -12.24
C LEU A 31 12.27 1.30 -12.28
N HIS A 32 11.23 1.42 -11.47
CA HIS A 32 10.17 0.43 -11.41
C HIS A 32 8.79 1.05 -11.14
N GLU A 33 7.76 0.37 -11.61
CA GLU A 33 6.36 0.73 -11.40
C GLU A 33 5.58 -0.54 -10.98
N ILE A 34 6.05 -1.23 -9.94
CA ILE A 34 5.42 -2.39 -9.31
C ILE A 34 4.92 -2.01 -7.92
N ILE A 35 4.15 -0.93 -7.87
CA ILE A 35 3.53 -0.38 -6.65
C ILE A 35 2.03 -0.61 -6.75
N GLY A 36 1.51 -1.45 -5.86
CA GLY A 36 0.08 -1.76 -5.78
C GLY A 36 -0.74 -0.74 -4.99
N GLU A 37 -2.03 -1.03 -4.79
CA GLU A 37 -2.95 -0.27 -3.93
C GLU A 37 -2.54 -0.35 -2.44
N VAL A 38 -1.81 -1.39 -2.05
CA VAL A 38 -0.90 -1.44 -0.91
C VAL A 38 0.50 -1.48 -1.50
N ALA A 39 1.37 -0.58 -1.12
CA ALA A 39 2.59 -0.25 -1.87
C ALA A 39 3.45 -1.47 -2.24
N GLY A 40 3.62 -2.41 -1.31
CA GLY A 40 4.42 -3.62 -1.53
C GLY A 40 3.66 -4.78 -2.19
N ALA A 41 2.33 -4.68 -2.39
CA ALA A 41 1.49 -5.84 -2.72
C ALA A 41 1.83 -6.53 -4.05
N GLU A 42 2.49 -5.85 -4.98
CA GLU A 42 2.95 -6.40 -6.24
C GLU A 42 4.38 -6.98 -6.17
N GLY A 43 4.93 -7.14 -4.97
CA GLY A 43 6.25 -7.75 -4.75
C GLY A 43 7.44 -6.79 -4.93
N ALA A 44 7.22 -5.48 -4.90
CA ALA A 44 8.25 -4.46 -5.09
C ALA A 44 9.48 -4.66 -4.19
N ALA A 45 9.26 -4.99 -2.92
CA ALA A 45 10.35 -5.20 -1.96
C ALA A 45 11.22 -6.42 -2.35
N ALA A 46 10.61 -7.55 -2.68
CA ALA A 46 11.32 -8.77 -3.08
C ALA A 46 12.09 -8.56 -4.40
N ALA A 47 11.45 -7.93 -5.40
CA ALA A 47 12.07 -7.61 -6.69
C ALA A 47 13.27 -6.66 -6.53
N PHE A 48 13.14 -5.64 -5.67
CA PHE A 48 14.23 -4.72 -5.38
C PHE A 48 15.42 -5.44 -4.71
N VAL A 49 15.14 -6.29 -3.71
CA VAL A 49 16.19 -7.06 -3.00
C VAL A 49 16.90 -8.02 -3.96
N ASP A 50 16.17 -8.68 -4.85
CA ASP A 50 16.76 -9.52 -5.89
C ASP A 50 17.68 -8.71 -6.82
N ALA A 51 17.20 -7.58 -7.32
CA ALA A 51 18.00 -6.69 -8.18
C ALA A 51 19.24 -6.14 -7.46
N LEU A 52 19.11 -5.74 -6.20
CA LEU A 52 20.21 -5.28 -5.36
C LEU A 52 21.32 -6.36 -5.27
N ASN A 53 20.94 -7.59 -4.98
CA ASN A 53 21.88 -8.69 -4.79
C ASN A 53 22.57 -9.11 -6.09
N ARG A 54 21.86 -9.13 -7.22
CA ARG A 54 22.36 -9.65 -8.48
C ARG A 54 22.99 -8.59 -9.40
N HIS A 55 22.48 -7.37 -9.35
CA HIS A 55 22.78 -6.38 -10.38
C HIS A 55 23.44 -5.10 -9.89
N CYS A 56 23.48 -4.84 -8.56
CA CYS A 56 23.98 -3.57 -8.05
C CYS A 56 25.38 -3.65 -7.42
N GLY A 57 26.06 -4.77 -7.55
CA GLY A 57 27.45 -4.94 -7.04
C GLY A 57 27.58 -4.76 -5.52
N GLY A 58 26.50 -5.03 -4.75
CA GLY A 58 26.48 -4.89 -3.30
C GLY A 58 26.29 -3.45 -2.79
N LYS A 59 26.02 -2.50 -3.68
CA LYS A 59 25.70 -1.10 -3.32
C LYS A 59 24.20 -0.87 -3.51
N VAL A 60 23.58 -0.13 -2.58
CA VAL A 60 22.20 0.33 -2.76
C VAL A 60 22.19 1.33 -3.93
N PRO A 61 21.45 1.03 -5.01
CA PRO A 61 21.37 1.91 -6.17
C PRO A 61 20.46 3.10 -5.87
N GLY A 62 20.48 4.12 -6.70
CA GLY A 62 19.37 5.05 -6.80
C GLY A 62 18.09 4.32 -7.18
N SER A 63 16.93 4.81 -6.77
CA SER A 63 15.64 4.22 -7.13
C SER A 63 14.61 5.28 -7.48
N VAL A 64 13.81 4.98 -8.49
CA VAL A 64 12.59 5.75 -8.82
C VAL A 64 11.42 4.76 -8.90
N PRO A 65 10.45 4.85 -7.97
CA PRO A 65 10.40 5.78 -6.85
C PRO A 65 11.49 5.50 -5.81
N ALA A 66 11.87 6.55 -5.08
CA ALA A 66 12.82 6.45 -3.97
C ALA A 66 12.15 5.85 -2.73
N ARG A 67 10.84 6.07 -2.57
CA ARG A 67 10.05 5.54 -1.46
C ARG A 67 8.59 5.37 -1.86
N ALA A 68 7.95 4.34 -1.33
CA ALA A 68 6.50 4.20 -1.31
C ALA A 68 6.05 3.82 0.10
N ARG A 69 4.89 4.31 0.53
CA ARG A 69 4.32 3.91 1.81
C ARG A 69 2.81 3.71 1.71
N SER A 70 2.31 2.81 2.54
CA SER A 70 0.87 2.56 2.70
C SER A 70 0.40 3.12 4.03
N LEU A 71 -0.69 3.87 3.98
CA LEU A 71 -1.35 4.43 5.15
C LEU A 71 -2.76 3.86 5.26
N LEU A 72 -3.31 3.92 6.47
CA LEU A 72 -4.70 3.62 6.71
C LEU A 72 -5.30 4.54 7.78
N ALA A 73 -6.63 4.65 7.77
CA ALA A 73 -7.41 5.31 8.81
C ALA A 73 -8.76 4.60 9.02
N PRO A 74 -9.32 4.61 10.24
CA PRO A 74 -10.72 4.25 10.48
C PRO A 74 -11.64 5.14 9.66
N ALA A 75 -12.68 4.54 9.05
CA ALA A 75 -13.55 5.27 8.12
C ALA A 75 -15.01 4.83 8.18
N GLU A 76 -15.90 5.77 7.78
CA GLU A 76 -17.27 5.46 7.39
C GLU A 76 -17.30 4.84 6.00
N PHE A 77 -18.35 4.08 5.71
CA PHE A 77 -18.55 3.54 4.36
C PHE A 77 -19.04 4.64 3.41
N PRO A 78 -18.63 4.63 2.13
CA PRO A 78 -19.07 5.61 1.16
C PRO A 78 -20.61 5.63 1.03
N PRO A 79 -21.21 6.80 0.88
CA PRO A 79 -22.66 6.91 0.72
C PRO A 79 -23.11 6.42 -0.68
N PRO A 80 -24.40 6.10 -0.88
CA PRO A 80 -24.93 5.58 -2.15
C PRO A 80 -24.59 6.47 -3.36
N GLU A 81 -24.52 7.79 -3.17
CA GLU A 81 -24.20 8.77 -4.22
C GLU A 81 -22.80 8.58 -4.78
N TYR A 82 -21.85 8.13 -3.94
CA TYR A 82 -20.51 7.79 -4.39
C TYR A 82 -20.57 6.68 -5.45
N PHE A 83 -21.31 5.61 -5.20
CA PHE A 83 -21.44 4.48 -6.13
C PHE A 83 -22.19 4.86 -7.39
N ALA A 84 -23.23 5.69 -7.27
CA ALA A 84 -23.98 6.19 -8.41
C ALA A 84 -23.16 7.08 -9.36
N ALA A 85 -22.10 7.72 -8.84
CA ALA A 85 -21.21 8.58 -9.62
C ALA A 85 -20.07 7.81 -10.32
N GLN A 86 -19.88 6.52 -10.05
CA GLN A 86 -18.81 5.74 -10.68
C GLN A 86 -19.13 5.44 -12.15
N PRO A 87 -18.14 5.58 -13.05
CA PRO A 87 -18.35 5.34 -14.48
C PRO A 87 -18.55 3.85 -14.83
N VAL A 88 -18.12 2.95 -13.94
CA VAL A 88 -18.27 1.49 -14.08
C VAL A 88 -18.81 0.95 -12.76
N PRO A 89 -19.79 0.01 -12.80
CA PRO A 89 -20.23 -0.66 -11.59
C PRO A 89 -19.06 -1.32 -10.85
N LEU A 90 -18.91 -0.99 -9.58
CA LEU A 90 -17.92 -1.64 -8.73
C LEU A 90 -18.43 -3.04 -8.39
N LEU A 91 -17.81 -4.06 -8.97
CA LEU A 91 -18.15 -5.45 -8.72
C LEU A 91 -17.31 -5.95 -7.56
N ALA A 92 -17.97 -6.30 -6.46
CA ALA A 92 -17.36 -7.05 -5.37
C ALA A 92 -17.88 -8.49 -5.41
N GLU A 93 -16.99 -9.45 -5.29
CA GLU A 93 -17.39 -10.84 -5.12
C GLU A 93 -18.18 -11.01 -3.81
N PRO A 94 -19.25 -11.81 -3.78
CA PRO A 94 -19.99 -12.05 -2.55
C PRO A 94 -19.08 -12.55 -1.44
N GLY A 95 -19.12 -11.88 -0.29
CA GLY A 95 -18.28 -12.21 0.86
C GLY A 95 -16.93 -11.51 0.91
N THR A 96 -16.51 -10.83 -0.15
CA THR A 96 -15.30 -10.00 -0.15
C THR A 96 -15.46 -8.84 0.83
N ARG A 97 -14.45 -8.69 1.69
CA ARG A 97 -14.41 -7.59 2.67
C ARG A 97 -13.32 -6.56 2.37
N VAL A 98 -12.46 -6.83 1.40
CA VAL A 98 -11.45 -5.88 0.92
C VAL A 98 -11.87 -5.38 -0.46
N LEU A 99 -12.22 -4.10 -0.53
CA LEU A 99 -12.76 -3.46 -1.73
C LEU A 99 -11.71 -2.48 -2.28
N LEU A 100 -11.56 -2.45 -3.60
CA LEU A 100 -10.77 -1.42 -4.29
C LEU A 100 -11.73 -0.34 -4.81
N LEU A 101 -11.67 0.83 -4.21
CA LEU A 101 -12.60 1.93 -4.45
C LEU A 101 -11.84 3.17 -4.93
N PRO A 102 -12.08 3.68 -6.15
CA PRO A 102 -11.36 4.82 -6.69
C PRO A 102 -11.76 6.13 -6.01
N ALA A 103 -10.79 6.99 -5.74
CA ALA A 103 -11.01 8.38 -5.30
C ALA A 103 -11.96 8.54 -4.11
N LEU A 104 -11.78 7.73 -3.06
CA LEU A 104 -12.58 7.87 -1.84
C LEU A 104 -12.41 9.28 -1.22
N PRO A 105 -13.50 9.92 -0.81
CA PRO A 105 -13.41 11.23 -0.16
C PRO A 105 -12.66 11.15 1.18
N PRO A 106 -11.67 12.02 1.42
CA PRO A 106 -10.97 12.10 2.72
C PRO A 106 -11.88 12.33 3.92
N SER A 107 -13.05 12.94 3.69
CA SER A 107 -14.05 13.20 4.74
C SER A 107 -14.65 11.93 5.37
N LEU A 108 -14.48 10.77 4.74
CA LEU A 108 -14.87 9.48 5.32
C LEU A 108 -13.97 9.06 6.48
N CYS A 109 -12.71 9.52 6.51
CA CYS A 109 -11.78 9.20 7.59
C CYS A 109 -12.24 9.82 8.92
N LEU A 110 -12.17 9.03 9.98
CA LEU A 110 -12.55 9.40 11.34
C LEU A 110 -11.36 9.84 12.19
N ALA A 111 -10.15 9.62 11.69
CA ALA A 111 -8.89 10.06 12.29
C ALA A 111 -7.85 10.34 11.18
N PRO A 112 -6.75 11.05 11.48
CA PRO A 112 -5.62 11.16 10.57
C PRO A 112 -5.03 9.79 10.22
N GLY A 113 -4.57 9.62 8.98
CA GLY A 113 -3.94 8.38 8.55
C GLY A 113 -2.60 8.13 9.21
N GLN A 114 -2.29 6.85 9.43
CA GLN A 114 -0.99 6.40 9.93
C GLN A 114 -0.40 5.34 9.00
N SER A 115 0.93 5.36 8.83
CA SER A 115 1.64 4.41 7.98
C SER A 115 1.76 3.06 8.67
N PHE A 116 1.42 1.98 7.95
CA PHE A 116 1.63 0.61 8.37
C PHE A 116 2.70 -0.13 7.54
N GLU A 117 3.10 0.46 6.43
CA GLU A 117 4.15 -0.04 5.55
C GLU A 117 4.96 1.14 5.01
N ASP A 118 6.28 0.99 4.97
CA ASP A 118 7.20 2.02 4.50
C ASP A 118 8.38 1.37 3.75
N LEU A 119 8.42 1.57 2.44
CA LEU A 119 9.38 0.99 1.51
C LEU A 119 10.35 2.08 1.05
N LYS A 120 11.52 2.17 1.67
CA LYS A 120 12.60 3.09 1.27
C LYS A 120 13.60 2.34 0.40
N PHE A 121 13.55 2.58 -0.90
CA PHE A 121 14.35 1.86 -1.89
C PHE A 121 15.78 2.39 -2.02
N ASP A 122 16.00 3.68 -1.80
CA ASP A 122 17.32 4.32 -1.92
C ASP A 122 18.07 4.45 -0.58
N ALA A 123 17.49 3.97 0.52
CA ALA A 123 18.11 4.05 1.84
C ALA A 123 19.14 2.93 2.05
N SER A 124 20.36 3.29 2.41
CA SER A 124 21.49 2.36 2.63
C SER A 124 21.63 1.83 4.07
N GLY A 125 20.84 2.35 5.01
CA GLY A 125 20.86 1.96 6.42
C GLY A 125 19.84 0.91 6.80
N ASP A 126 19.60 0.74 8.10
CA ASP A 126 18.62 -0.20 8.65
C ASP A 126 17.17 0.15 8.25
N ASP A 127 16.95 1.38 7.76
CA ASP A 127 15.67 1.86 7.24
C ASP A 127 15.37 1.42 5.81
N GLY A 128 16.35 0.89 5.06
CA GLY A 128 16.16 0.45 3.70
C GLY A 128 15.26 -0.77 3.60
N VAL A 129 14.48 -0.86 2.51
CA VAL A 129 13.53 -1.95 2.27
C VAL A 129 14.20 -3.33 2.36
N HIS A 130 15.47 -3.44 1.94
CA HIS A 130 16.24 -4.68 1.97
C HIS A 130 16.55 -5.19 3.40
N ARG A 131 16.33 -4.37 4.43
CA ARG A 131 16.47 -4.72 5.87
C ARG A 131 15.13 -4.85 6.58
N ARG A 132 14.04 -4.40 5.96
CA ARG A 132 12.72 -4.28 6.57
C ARG A 132 11.65 -5.04 5.77
N LEU A 133 11.94 -6.29 5.42
CA LEU A 133 11.00 -7.15 4.70
C LEU A 133 9.83 -7.63 5.57
N VAL A 134 9.95 -7.54 6.89
CA VAL A 134 8.84 -7.79 7.82
C VAL A 134 8.59 -6.52 8.62
N GLN A 135 7.36 -6.01 8.57
CA GLN A 135 6.95 -4.81 9.27
C GLN A 135 5.72 -5.10 10.13
N SER A 136 5.76 -4.69 11.40
CA SER A 136 4.64 -4.84 12.31
C SER A 136 4.45 -3.57 13.11
N HIS A 137 3.20 -3.11 13.21
CA HIS A 137 2.85 -1.89 13.91
C HIS A 137 1.61 -2.11 14.79
N CYS A 138 1.54 -1.35 15.86
CA CYS A 138 0.31 -1.13 16.62
C CYS A 138 -0.05 0.34 16.46
N LEU A 139 -1.06 0.60 15.65
CA LEU A 139 -1.54 1.95 15.33
C LEU A 139 -2.71 2.27 16.25
N GLU A 140 -2.70 3.45 16.83
CA GLU A 140 -3.78 3.94 17.69
C GLU A 140 -4.40 5.19 17.07
N PHE A 141 -5.71 5.17 16.86
CA PHE A 141 -6.48 6.26 16.26
C PHE A 141 -7.49 6.79 17.25
N GLU A 142 -7.41 8.08 17.58
CA GLU A 142 -8.43 8.78 18.35
C GLU A 142 -9.52 9.33 17.39
N MET A 143 -10.77 8.97 17.63
CA MET A 143 -11.89 9.39 16.78
C MET A 143 -12.14 10.89 16.91
N ALA A 144 -12.13 11.60 15.80
CA ALA A 144 -12.30 13.05 15.75
C ALA A 144 -13.76 13.49 15.99
N ARG A 145 -14.71 12.60 15.76
CA ARG A 145 -16.17 12.85 15.87
C ARG A 145 -16.93 11.57 16.15
N ALA A 146 -18.18 11.72 16.62
CA ALA A 146 -19.14 10.64 16.64
C ALA A 146 -19.50 10.22 15.21
N ALA A 147 -19.57 8.91 14.95
CA ALA A 147 -19.81 8.35 13.62
C ALA A 147 -20.16 6.86 13.68
N THR A 148 -20.44 6.30 12.52
CA THR A 148 -20.53 4.85 12.34
C THR A 148 -19.26 4.33 11.67
N LEU A 149 -18.38 3.72 12.44
CA LEU A 149 -17.21 3.04 11.90
C LEU A 149 -17.65 1.83 11.09
N ARG A 150 -17.20 1.77 9.83
CA ARG A 150 -17.53 0.68 8.90
C ARG A 150 -16.29 -0.09 8.43
N GLY A 151 -15.12 0.47 8.58
CA GLY A 151 -13.89 -0.18 8.12
C GLY A 151 -12.65 0.68 8.26
N LEU A 152 -11.62 0.23 7.56
CA LEU A 152 -10.38 0.96 7.38
C LEU A 152 -10.26 1.39 5.93
N MET A 153 -9.97 2.66 5.69
CA MET A 153 -9.62 3.19 4.38
C MET A 153 -8.10 3.27 4.25
N GLY A 154 -7.55 2.59 3.25
CA GLY A 154 -6.12 2.59 2.94
C GLY A 154 -5.81 3.35 1.66
N TRP A 155 -4.59 3.89 1.57
CA TRP A 155 -4.07 4.58 0.39
C TRP A 155 -2.56 4.48 0.31
N VAL A 156 -2.00 4.79 -0.86
CA VAL A 156 -0.56 4.85 -1.09
C VAL A 156 -0.07 6.28 -1.25
N GLU A 157 1.19 6.49 -0.88
CA GLU A 157 1.95 7.71 -1.10
C GLU A 157 3.30 7.35 -1.70
N ILE A 158 3.70 8.06 -2.75
CA ILE A 158 4.90 7.80 -3.53
C ILE A 158 5.80 9.03 -3.54
N PHE A 159 7.08 8.78 -3.32
CA PHE A 159 8.16 9.77 -3.31
C PHE A 159 9.13 9.39 -4.44
N THR A 160 9.15 10.18 -5.50
CA THR A 160 9.86 9.79 -6.73
C THR A 160 11.35 9.97 -6.62
N ALA A 161 11.82 11.06 -5.99
CA ALA A 161 13.23 11.46 -6.02
C ALA A 161 13.90 11.50 -4.64
N ASP A 162 13.15 11.63 -3.54
CA ASP A 162 13.69 11.77 -2.20
C ASP A 162 12.89 10.94 -1.18
N ALA A 163 13.47 9.86 -0.70
CA ALA A 163 12.86 8.99 0.31
C ALA A 163 12.62 9.69 1.65
N HIS A 164 13.25 10.82 1.91
CA HIS A 164 13.13 11.59 3.15
C HIS A 164 12.20 12.80 3.02
N ALA A 165 11.64 13.05 1.82
CA ALA A 165 10.66 14.12 1.62
C ALA A 165 9.48 13.98 2.59
N ALA A 166 9.01 15.12 3.10
CA ALA A 166 7.85 15.14 4.01
C ALA A 166 6.52 15.00 3.28
N VAL A 167 6.47 15.42 2.01
CA VAL A 167 5.27 15.45 1.18
C VAL A 167 5.46 14.52 -0.01
N PRO A 168 4.52 13.59 -0.28
CA PRO A 168 4.59 12.73 -1.45
C PRO A 168 4.29 13.53 -2.72
N GLU A 169 4.94 13.17 -3.84
CA GLU A 169 4.62 13.72 -5.15
C GLU A 169 3.35 13.13 -5.73
N ILE A 170 3.05 11.87 -5.38
CA ILE A 170 1.86 11.15 -5.86
C ILE A 170 1.17 10.50 -4.65
N THR A 171 -0.15 10.62 -4.60
CA THR A 171 -0.97 9.93 -3.60
C THR A 171 -2.33 9.54 -4.18
N SER A 172 -2.89 8.42 -3.73
CA SER A 172 -4.29 8.06 -4.00
C SER A 172 -5.28 8.69 -3.01
N TYR A 173 -4.80 9.36 -1.95
CA TYR A 173 -5.65 9.99 -0.94
C TYR A 173 -6.36 11.24 -1.49
N GLY A 174 -7.67 11.15 -1.64
CA GLY A 174 -8.50 12.25 -2.14
C GLY A 174 -8.23 12.66 -3.59
N SER A 175 -7.51 11.84 -4.36
CA SER A 175 -7.11 12.17 -5.73
C SER A 175 -7.96 11.44 -6.77
N ALA A 176 -8.80 12.19 -7.48
CA ALA A 176 -9.54 11.67 -8.64
C ALA A 176 -8.64 11.42 -9.88
N ARG A 177 -7.37 11.80 -9.83
CA ARG A 177 -6.40 11.62 -10.93
C ARG A 177 -5.43 10.47 -10.71
N SER A 178 -5.47 9.85 -9.53
CA SER A 178 -4.63 8.70 -9.25
C SER A 178 -5.10 7.48 -10.04
N SER A 179 -4.18 6.69 -10.58
CA SER A 179 -4.45 5.38 -11.13
C SER A 179 -4.64 4.33 -10.04
N TRP A 180 -4.15 4.58 -8.82
CA TRP A 180 -4.35 3.71 -7.67
C TRP A 180 -5.71 3.95 -7.03
N SER A 181 -6.43 2.86 -6.79
CA SER A 181 -7.63 2.84 -5.94
C SER A 181 -7.26 2.98 -4.47
N ASN A 182 -8.24 3.33 -3.66
CA ASN A 182 -8.14 3.17 -2.21
C ASN A 182 -8.54 1.74 -1.84
N VAL A 183 -7.87 1.16 -0.87
CA VAL A 183 -8.28 -0.12 -0.27
C VAL A 183 -9.27 0.18 0.85
N PHE A 184 -10.45 -0.42 0.81
CA PHE A 184 -11.42 -0.32 1.89
C PHE A 184 -11.64 -1.70 2.51
N MET A 185 -11.21 -1.89 3.76
CA MET A 185 -11.38 -3.11 4.54
C MET A 185 -12.65 -2.99 5.36
N LEU A 186 -13.72 -3.68 4.91
CA LEU A 186 -15.06 -3.58 5.49
C LEU A 186 -15.18 -4.45 6.75
N LEU A 187 -15.41 -3.84 7.91
CA LEU A 187 -15.68 -4.57 9.16
C LEU A 187 -16.94 -5.44 9.06
N PRO A 188 -16.97 -6.59 9.75
CA PRO A 188 -18.15 -7.47 9.77
C PRO A 188 -19.42 -6.73 10.19
N GLU A 189 -19.31 -5.88 11.20
CA GLU A 189 -20.41 -5.11 11.75
C GLU A 189 -20.11 -3.62 11.81
N ALA A 190 -21.16 -2.82 11.66
CA ALA A 190 -21.10 -1.39 11.88
C ALA A 190 -20.99 -1.11 13.39
N THR A 191 -20.03 -0.27 13.76
CA THR A 191 -19.78 0.06 15.17
C THR A 191 -19.98 1.55 15.40
N ALA A 192 -20.88 1.91 16.32
CA ALA A 192 -21.00 3.29 16.74
C ALA A 192 -19.77 3.70 17.56
N VAL A 193 -19.16 4.80 17.17
CA VAL A 193 -18.02 5.40 17.87
C VAL A 193 -18.32 6.84 18.25
N GLU A 194 -17.75 7.27 19.36
CA GLU A 194 -17.86 8.63 19.87
C GLU A 194 -16.53 9.38 19.67
N ARG A 195 -16.59 10.70 19.75
CA ARG A 195 -15.36 11.50 19.76
C ARG A 195 -14.49 11.11 20.95
N GLY A 196 -13.20 10.83 20.69
CA GLY A 196 -12.23 10.41 21.70
C GLY A 196 -12.16 8.89 21.90
N ASP A 197 -13.07 8.11 21.32
CA ASP A 197 -12.90 6.65 21.26
C ASP A 197 -11.60 6.30 20.56
N ARG A 198 -10.95 5.21 20.96
CA ARG A 198 -9.70 4.76 20.39
C ARG A 198 -9.90 3.50 19.58
N ILE A 199 -9.44 3.51 18.32
CA ILE A 199 -9.37 2.32 17.48
C ILE A 199 -7.91 1.89 17.43
N LEU A 200 -7.67 0.64 17.80
CA LEU A 200 -6.36 -0.01 17.74
C LEU A 200 -6.32 -0.89 16.50
N VAL A 201 -5.26 -0.75 15.70
CA VAL A 201 -5.04 -1.58 14.52
C VAL A 201 -3.65 -2.20 14.62
N ARG A 202 -3.59 -3.53 14.83
CA ARG A 202 -2.34 -4.27 14.75
C ARG A 202 -2.15 -4.71 13.32
N THR A 203 -1.00 -4.38 12.76
CA THR A 203 -0.65 -4.69 11.37
C THR A 203 0.57 -5.58 11.33
N HIS A 204 0.60 -6.47 10.34
CA HIS A 204 1.76 -7.29 10.02
C HIS A 204 1.86 -7.41 8.50
N ALA A 205 3.01 -7.07 7.95
CA ALA A 205 3.35 -7.20 6.53
C ALA A 205 4.58 -8.10 6.39
N ASP A 206 4.49 -9.16 5.61
CA ASP A 206 5.61 -9.99 5.16
C ASP A 206 5.81 -9.75 3.66
N LEU A 207 6.92 -9.07 3.33
CA LEU A 207 7.26 -8.59 2.00
C LEU A 207 8.38 -9.42 1.35
N ALA A 208 8.81 -10.51 2.00
CA ALA A 208 9.95 -11.30 1.53
C ALA A 208 9.65 -12.11 0.26
N GLY A 209 8.39 -12.44 0.04
CA GLY A 209 7.95 -13.21 -1.12
C GLY A 209 7.56 -12.35 -2.32
N ALA A 210 7.50 -12.97 -3.50
CA ALA A 210 6.94 -12.36 -4.71
C ALA A 210 5.44 -12.03 -4.56
N VAL A 211 4.75 -12.71 -3.65
CA VAL A 211 3.37 -12.42 -3.24
C VAL A 211 3.41 -12.05 -1.77
N PRO A 212 3.51 -10.78 -1.42
CA PRO A 212 3.48 -10.30 -0.04
C PRO A 212 2.16 -10.62 0.65
N THR A 213 2.21 -10.73 1.97
CA THR A 213 1.03 -10.98 2.78
C THR A 213 0.88 -9.95 3.89
N TYR A 214 -0.36 -9.55 4.13
CA TYR A 214 -0.70 -8.56 5.15
C TYR A 214 -1.78 -9.10 6.07
N ARG A 215 -1.70 -8.72 7.35
CA ARG A 215 -2.72 -9.01 8.35
C ARG A 215 -3.03 -7.76 9.14
N PHE A 216 -4.31 -7.58 9.44
CA PHE A 216 -4.83 -6.45 10.19
C PHE A 216 -5.82 -6.95 11.22
N ASP A 217 -5.60 -6.61 12.50
CA ASP A 217 -6.54 -6.87 13.59
C ASP A 217 -7.01 -5.54 14.15
N VAL A 218 -8.33 -5.35 14.18
CA VAL A 218 -8.99 -4.10 14.56
C VAL A 218 -9.75 -4.29 15.86
N ALA A 219 -9.51 -3.40 16.81
CA ALA A 219 -10.21 -3.39 18.09
C ALA A 219 -10.63 -1.97 18.51
N LEU A 220 -11.73 -1.86 19.24
CA LEU A 220 -12.13 -0.66 19.95
C LEU A 220 -11.55 -0.72 21.36
N GLY A 221 -10.68 0.24 21.68
CA GLY A 221 -10.09 0.40 23.02
C GLY A 221 -11.01 1.24 23.89
N ARG A 222 -11.75 0.57 24.77
CA ARG A 222 -12.49 1.14 25.89
C ARG A 222 -11.94 0.55 27.19
N ASP A 223 -12.75 0.33 28.20
CA ASP A 223 -12.35 -0.32 29.45
C ASP A 223 -11.76 -1.72 29.20
N GLU A 224 -12.28 -2.43 28.21
CA GLU A 224 -11.72 -3.68 27.67
C GLU A 224 -11.62 -3.58 26.14
N GLU A 225 -10.59 -4.21 25.55
CA GLU A 225 -10.47 -4.27 24.09
C GLU A 225 -11.60 -5.10 23.48
N LEU A 226 -12.46 -4.46 22.72
CA LEU A 226 -13.50 -5.13 21.94
C LEU A 226 -12.97 -5.39 20.52
N HIS A 227 -12.74 -6.66 20.18
CA HIS A 227 -12.34 -7.05 18.82
C HIS A 227 -13.46 -6.74 17.81
N LEU A 228 -13.15 -6.00 16.74
CA LEU A 228 -14.08 -5.61 15.71
C LEU A 228 -13.95 -6.46 14.43
N GLY A 229 -12.75 -6.97 14.14
CA GLY A 229 -12.52 -7.80 12.97
C GLY A 229 -11.05 -7.95 12.63
N SER A 230 -10.77 -8.96 11.78
CA SER A 230 -9.45 -9.22 11.23
C SER A 230 -9.54 -9.31 9.70
N PHE A 231 -8.46 -8.90 9.02
CA PHE A 231 -8.33 -8.94 7.57
C PHE A 231 -6.99 -9.56 7.18
N ALA A 232 -6.98 -10.17 6.00
CA ALA A 232 -5.76 -10.55 5.29
C ALA A 232 -5.79 -9.92 3.89
N TYR A 233 -4.64 -9.57 3.36
CA TYR A 233 -4.50 -9.08 1.99
C TYR A 233 -3.24 -9.71 1.35
N PRO A 234 -3.31 -10.26 0.14
CA PRO A 234 -4.57 -10.54 -0.55
C PRO A 234 -5.49 -11.46 0.27
N GLU A 235 -6.78 -11.35 0.07
CA GLU A 235 -7.74 -12.24 0.71
C GLU A 235 -7.45 -13.69 0.28
N ALA A 236 -7.46 -14.61 1.25
CA ALA A 236 -7.40 -16.02 0.92
C ALA A 236 -8.64 -16.39 0.07
N PRO A 237 -8.51 -17.22 -1.00
CA PRO A 237 -9.67 -17.69 -1.71
C PRO A 237 -10.64 -18.39 -0.73
N PRO A 238 -11.96 -18.26 -0.94
CA PRO A 238 -12.92 -18.93 -0.09
C PRO A 238 -12.62 -20.44 -0.10
N PRO A 239 -12.82 -21.13 1.03
CA PRO A 239 -12.64 -22.58 1.08
C PRO A 239 -13.56 -23.25 0.04
N PRO A 240 -13.10 -24.34 -0.60
CA PRO A 240 -13.85 -25.03 -1.64
C PRO A 240 -15.17 -25.61 -1.13
#